data_24e215b6ad302dfd7c1f396faee4c99c
#
_entry.id   24e215b6ad302dfd7c1f396faee4c99c
#
_cell.length_a   1.000
_cell.length_b   1.000
_cell.length_c   1.000
_cell.angle_alpha   90.00
_cell.angle_beta   90.00
_cell.angle_gamma   90.00
#
_symmetry.space_group_name_H-M   'P 1'
#
loop_
_entity.id
_entity.type
_entity.pdbx_description
1 polymer ?
#
loop_
_entity_poly.entity_id
_entity_poly.type
_entity_poly.pdbx_seq_one_letter_code
_entity_poly.pdbx_strand_id
1 'polypeptide(L)'
;MNIKRNIIFALESRKKNGVAITENVPIRMRVNYSGQRIEFTMPYRIDAAKWDATKQRVKNGCTNKLKVSASEINAELTRSYTLVQDIFKEFELQELMPTTEQLKDVYTSRTKVEDPKSEELIHQKTFWEIYDEFTEENGKLSNWTKATFEKFAAQRNHIQDFNPNISFDDFTEEGLNDYMDFLGNKLEMRNSTVLKQIGFPNWL
;
A
#
# COMPACT_ATOMS: atom_id res chain seq x y z
N MET A 1 -25.78 -2.40 -19.15
CA MET A 1 -25.40 -3.79 -19.50
C MET A 1 -25.37 -4.62 -18.23
N ASN A 2 -25.72 -5.93 -18.25
CA ASN A 2 -25.64 -6.79 -17.06
C ASN A 2 -24.67 -7.94 -17.35
N ILE A 3 -23.56 -8.01 -16.62
CA ILE A 3 -22.51 -9.01 -16.81
C ILE A 3 -22.79 -10.20 -15.87
N LYS A 4 -23.27 -11.31 -16.42
CA LYS A 4 -23.42 -12.56 -15.65
C LYS A 4 -22.05 -13.03 -15.18
N ARG A 5 -21.91 -13.21 -13.87
CA ARG A 5 -20.66 -13.63 -13.23
C ARG A 5 -20.92 -14.65 -12.13
N ASN A 6 -19.96 -15.53 -11.95
CA ASN A 6 -19.95 -16.52 -10.86
C ASN A 6 -18.62 -16.39 -10.12
N ILE A 7 -18.69 -16.02 -8.84
CA ILE A 7 -17.55 -15.85 -7.95
C ILE A 7 -17.60 -16.95 -6.90
N ILE A 8 -16.57 -17.78 -6.86
CA ILE A 8 -16.48 -18.91 -5.94
C ILE A 8 -15.15 -18.90 -5.19
N PHE A 9 -15.19 -19.39 -3.94
CA PHE A 9 -13.98 -19.66 -3.18
C PHE A 9 -13.74 -21.16 -3.08
N ALA A 10 -12.50 -21.56 -3.28
CA ALA A 10 -12.08 -22.96 -3.20
C ALA A 10 -10.67 -23.09 -2.65
N LEU A 11 -10.36 -24.22 -2.09
CA LEU A 11 -8.98 -24.55 -1.75
C LEU A 11 -8.22 -24.96 -3.00
N GLU A 12 -6.95 -24.52 -3.07
CA GLU A 12 -6.08 -24.91 -4.17
C GLU A 12 -5.77 -26.41 -4.12
N SER A 13 -6.04 -27.11 -5.22
CA SER A 13 -5.71 -28.53 -5.33
C SER A 13 -4.24 -28.70 -5.70
N ARG A 14 -3.42 -29.13 -4.75
CA ARG A 14 -2.01 -29.46 -4.96
C ARG A 14 -1.71 -30.90 -4.56
N LYS A 15 -0.78 -31.52 -5.25
CA LYS A 15 -0.27 -32.86 -4.90
C LYS A 15 1.25 -32.79 -4.71
N LYS A 16 1.77 -33.51 -3.73
CA LYS A 16 3.19 -33.75 -3.54
C LYS A 16 3.42 -35.28 -3.56
N ASN A 17 4.26 -35.74 -4.47
CA ASN A 17 4.50 -37.19 -4.69
C ASN A 17 3.20 -38.00 -4.89
N GLY A 18 2.23 -37.45 -5.64
CA GLY A 18 0.94 -38.10 -5.90
C GLY A 18 -0.11 -37.98 -4.79
N VAL A 19 0.28 -37.53 -3.58
CA VAL A 19 -0.61 -37.35 -2.44
C VAL A 19 -1.15 -35.92 -2.36
N ALA A 20 -2.46 -35.77 -2.14
CA ALA A 20 -3.08 -34.44 -2.01
C ALA A 20 -2.55 -33.71 -0.77
N ILE A 21 -2.18 -32.44 -0.92
CA ILE A 21 -1.81 -31.58 0.21
C ILE A 21 -3.11 -31.07 0.84
N THR A 22 -3.33 -31.42 2.11
CA THR A 22 -4.53 -31.08 2.87
C THR A 22 -4.27 -30.09 4.01
N GLU A 23 -3.02 -29.82 4.32
CA GLU A 23 -2.62 -28.90 5.38
C GLU A 23 -2.14 -27.57 4.81
N ASN A 24 -2.50 -26.47 5.47
CA ASN A 24 -2.09 -25.12 5.14
C ASN A 24 -2.26 -24.80 3.64
N VAL A 25 -3.44 -25.13 3.11
CA VAL A 25 -3.78 -24.98 1.69
C VAL A 25 -4.19 -23.54 1.38
N PRO A 26 -3.71 -22.92 0.29
CA PRO A 26 -4.15 -21.60 -0.12
C PRO A 26 -5.64 -21.57 -0.47
N ILE A 27 -6.32 -20.49 -0.09
CA ILE A 27 -7.67 -20.20 -0.55
C ILE A 27 -7.56 -19.41 -1.86
N ARG A 28 -8.36 -19.80 -2.87
CA ARG A 28 -8.46 -19.14 -4.17
C ARG A 28 -9.87 -18.58 -4.37
N MET A 29 -9.94 -17.35 -4.83
CA MET A 29 -11.17 -16.78 -5.38
C MET A 29 -11.13 -16.93 -6.89
N ARG A 30 -12.14 -17.57 -7.47
CA ARG A 30 -12.30 -17.79 -8.91
C ARG A 30 -13.49 -17.00 -9.40
N VAL A 31 -13.27 -16.20 -10.44
CA VAL A 31 -14.29 -15.39 -11.09
C VAL A 31 -14.47 -15.86 -12.52
N ASN A 32 -15.68 -16.32 -12.86
CA ASN A 32 -16.04 -16.72 -14.21
C ASN A 32 -17.09 -15.74 -14.75
N TYR A 33 -16.88 -15.19 -15.92
CA TYR A 33 -17.79 -14.27 -16.60
C TYR A 33 -17.56 -14.29 -18.11
N SER A 34 -18.61 -14.21 -18.89
CA SER A 34 -18.56 -14.14 -20.38
C SER A 34 -17.56 -15.12 -21.03
N GLY A 35 -17.52 -16.38 -20.53
CA GLY A 35 -16.58 -17.39 -21.01
C GLY A 35 -15.12 -17.24 -20.56
N GLN A 36 -14.81 -16.17 -19.82
CA GLN A 36 -13.49 -15.92 -19.26
C GLN A 36 -13.40 -16.43 -17.82
N ARG A 37 -12.18 -16.73 -17.37
CA ARG A 37 -11.88 -17.16 -16.00
C ARG A 37 -10.63 -16.48 -15.50
N ILE A 38 -10.72 -15.94 -14.29
CA ILE A 38 -9.57 -15.37 -13.56
C ILE A 38 -9.54 -15.93 -12.14
N GLU A 39 -8.37 -16.08 -11.57
CA GLU A 39 -8.18 -16.54 -10.19
C GLU A 39 -7.31 -15.55 -9.39
N PHE A 40 -7.76 -15.27 -8.16
CA PHE A 40 -7.02 -14.48 -7.19
C PHE A 40 -6.63 -15.36 -6.00
N THR A 41 -5.42 -15.16 -5.49
CA THR A 41 -4.97 -15.81 -4.26
C THR A 41 -5.42 -14.98 -3.07
N MET A 42 -6.12 -15.61 -2.13
CA MET A 42 -6.47 -14.95 -0.87
C MET A 42 -5.27 -14.93 0.08
N PRO A 43 -5.17 -13.94 0.98
CA PRO A 43 -4.02 -13.81 1.90
C PRO A 43 -3.92 -14.94 2.92
N TYR A 44 -4.98 -15.73 3.09
CA TYR A 44 -5.04 -16.79 4.07
C TYR A 44 -4.92 -18.19 3.50
N ARG A 45 -4.43 -19.09 4.35
CA ARG A 45 -4.35 -20.52 4.10
C ARG A 45 -5.06 -21.25 5.23
N ILE A 46 -5.64 -22.43 4.94
CA ILE A 46 -6.39 -23.22 5.90
C ILE A 46 -6.20 -24.72 5.63
N ASP A 47 -6.37 -25.55 6.64
CA ASP A 47 -6.39 -27.00 6.48
C ASP A 47 -7.71 -27.43 5.83
N ALA A 48 -7.66 -28.39 4.91
CA ALA A 48 -8.85 -28.87 4.19
C ALA A 48 -9.96 -29.35 5.12
N ALA A 49 -9.61 -29.96 6.24
CA ALA A 49 -10.58 -30.44 7.26
C ALA A 49 -11.40 -29.28 7.89
N LYS A 50 -10.83 -28.07 7.92
CA LYS A 50 -11.45 -26.86 8.48
C LYS A 50 -12.23 -26.04 7.45
N TRP A 51 -12.25 -26.46 6.19
CA TRP A 51 -12.98 -25.82 5.10
C TRP A 51 -14.33 -26.44 4.87
N ASP A 52 -15.36 -25.64 4.71
CA ASP A 52 -16.68 -26.03 4.24
C ASP A 52 -16.82 -25.73 2.75
N ALA A 53 -16.71 -26.74 1.92
CA ALA A 53 -16.75 -26.59 0.47
C ALA A 53 -18.15 -26.16 -0.04
N THR A 54 -19.22 -26.52 0.65
CA THR A 54 -20.60 -26.17 0.28
C THR A 54 -20.84 -24.67 0.53
N LYS A 55 -20.43 -24.18 1.70
CA LYS A 55 -20.54 -22.77 2.07
C LYS A 55 -19.41 -21.92 1.50
N GLN A 56 -18.34 -22.53 1.01
CA GLN A 56 -17.12 -21.89 0.55
C GLN A 56 -16.52 -20.96 1.62
N ARG A 57 -16.46 -21.47 2.86
CA ARG A 57 -16.03 -20.71 4.05
C ARG A 57 -15.25 -21.60 5.02
N VAL A 58 -14.48 -20.98 5.88
CA VAL A 58 -13.85 -21.65 7.01
C VAL A 58 -14.92 -21.98 8.06
N LYS A 59 -14.90 -23.20 8.59
CA LYS A 59 -15.82 -23.66 9.63
C LYS A 59 -15.68 -22.83 10.90
N ASN A 60 -16.79 -22.48 11.52
CA ASN A 60 -16.80 -21.70 12.76
C ASN A 60 -15.96 -22.32 13.87
N GLY A 61 -15.33 -21.50 14.69
CA GLY A 61 -14.50 -21.95 15.80
C GLY A 61 -13.11 -22.47 15.40
N CYS A 62 -12.81 -22.53 14.08
CA CYS A 62 -11.48 -22.93 13.60
C CYS A 62 -10.53 -21.75 13.51
N THR A 63 -9.24 -22.04 13.55
CA THR A 63 -8.15 -21.10 13.26
C THR A 63 -7.20 -21.69 12.22
N ASN A 64 -6.50 -20.85 11.50
CA ASN A 64 -5.43 -21.28 10.60
C ASN A 64 -4.11 -21.53 11.38
N LYS A 65 -3.02 -21.85 10.67
CA LYS A 65 -1.70 -22.11 11.27
C LYS A 65 -1.12 -20.86 11.97
N LEU A 66 -1.50 -19.66 11.54
CA LEU A 66 -1.09 -18.37 12.14
C LEU A 66 -2.04 -17.91 13.27
N LYS A 67 -2.96 -18.78 13.74
CA LYS A 67 -3.97 -18.52 14.77
C LYS A 67 -5.01 -17.44 14.38
N VAL A 68 -5.13 -17.09 13.09
CA VAL A 68 -6.17 -16.21 12.58
C VAL A 68 -7.51 -16.92 12.67
N SER A 69 -8.54 -16.25 13.16
CA SER A 69 -9.86 -16.85 13.40
C SER A 69 -10.65 -17.08 12.11
N ALA A 70 -11.56 -18.06 12.12
CA ALA A 70 -12.49 -18.30 11.02
C ALA A 70 -13.34 -17.05 10.69
N SER A 71 -13.73 -16.28 11.71
CA SER A 71 -14.50 -15.04 11.54
C SER A 71 -13.73 -14.01 10.71
N GLU A 72 -12.48 -13.79 11.04
CA GLU A 72 -11.60 -12.85 10.35
C GLU A 72 -11.33 -13.29 8.91
N ILE A 73 -10.99 -14.58 8.70
CA ILE A 73 -10.78 -15.13 7.35
C ILE A 73 -12.06 -14.98 6.51
N ASN A 74 -13.22 -15.34 7.07
CA ASN A 74 -14.49 -15.28 6.35
C ASN A 74 -14.92 -13.83 6.07
N ALA A 75 -14.61 -12.89 6.94
CA ALA A 75 -14.84 -11.46 6.72
C ALA A 75 -14.03 -10.98 5.50
N GLU A 76 -12.75 -11.36 5.40
CA GLU A 76 -11.90 -11.02 4.26
C GLU A 76 -12.41 -11.65 2.94
N LEU A 77 -12.85 -12.91 2.97
CA LEU A 77 -13.46 -13.51 1.79
C LEU A 77 -14.73 -12.76 1.35
N THR A 78 -15.52 -12.28 2.30
CA THR A 78 -16.72 -11.47 2.00
C THR A 78 -16.34 -10.11 1.42
N ARG A 79 -15.34 -9.43 1.99
CA ARG A 79 -14.81 -8.15 1.48
C ARG A 79 -14.33 -8.30 0.03
N SER A 80 -13.50 -9.31 -0.24
CA SER A 80 -12.99 -9.60 -1.59
C SER A 80 -14.12 -9.91 -2.58
N TYR A 81 -15.14 -10.64 -2.15
CA TYR A 81 -16.35 -10.89 -2.96
C TYR A 81 -17.07 -9.60 -3.32
N THR A 82 -17.34 -8.74 -2.33
CA THR A 82 -18.02 -7.46 -2.52
C THR A 82 -17.22 -6.55 -3.44
N LEU A 83 -15.91 -6.45 -3.23
CA LEU A 83 -15.01 -5.65 -4.06
C LEU A 83 -15.10 -6.04 -5.55
N VAL A 84 -15.04 -7.34 -5.86
CA VAL A 84 -15.18 -7.81 -7.24
C VAL A 84 -16.57 -7.47 -7.80
N GLN A 85 -17.63 -7.60 -7.00
CA GLN A 85 -18.98 -7.21 -7.42
C GLN A 85 -19.07 -5.71 -7.76
N ASP A 86 -18.45 -4.86 -6.95
CA ASP A 86 -18.47 -3.42 -7.16
C ASP A 86 -17.64 -3.01 -8.39
N ILE A 87 -16.48 -3.65 -8.62
CA ILE A 87 -15.71 -3.46 -9.85
C ILE A 87 -16.57 -3.78 -11.09
N PHE A 88 -17.29 -4.91 -11.09
CA PHE A 88 -18.17 -5.24 -12.21
C PHE A 88 -19.31 -4.23 -12.39
N LYS A 89 -19.93 -3.73 -11.31
CA LYS A 89 -20.96 -2.67 -11.40
C LYS A 89 -20.42 -1.41 -12.07
N GLU A 90 -19.19 -1.02 -11.78
CA GLU A 90 -18.58 0.15 -12.44
C GLU A 90 -18.40 -0.05 -13.94
N PHE A 91 -17.92 -1.22 -14.36
CA PHE A 91 -17.86 -1.55 -15.79
C PHE A 91 -19.24 -1.62 -16.43
N GLU A 92 -20.25 -2.16 -15.72
CA GLU A 92 -21.64 -2.20 -16.18
C GLU A 92 -22.23 -0.78 -16.39
N LEU A 93 -21.91 0.18 -15.49
CA LEU A 93 -22.30 1.58 -15.61
C LEU A 93 -21.67 2.28 -16.80
N GLN A 94 -20.44 1.90 -17.14
CA GLN A 94 -19.72 2.40 -18.31
C GLN A 94 -20.09 1.66 -19.60
N GLU A 95 -20.98 0.66 -19.53
CA GLU A 95 -21.35 -0.23 -20.63
C GLU A 95 -20.15 -1.00 -21.24
N LEU A 96 -19.10 -1.22 -20.46
CA LEU A 96 -17.87 -1.89 -20.86
C LEU A 96 -17.80 -3.32 -20.31
N MET A 97 -17.23 -4.23 -21.11
CA MET A 97 -16.87 -5.57 -20.67
C MET A 97 -15.39 -5.57 -20.26
N PRO A 98 -15.06 -5.82 -18.98
CA PRO A 98 -13.67 -5.86 -18.57
C PRO A 98 -12.92 -7.04 -19.19
N THR A 99 -11.67 -6.82 -19.58
CA THR A 99 -10.74 -7.92 -19.85
C THR A 99 -10.26 -8.52 -18.53
N THR A 100 -9.66 -9.72 -18.58
CA THR A 100 -9.08 -10.36 -17.40
C THR A 100 -7.94 -9.54 -16.78
N GLU A 101 -7.18 -8.84 -17.62
CA GLU A 101 -6.10 -7.94 -17.18
C GLU A 101 -6.66 -6.71 -16.46
N GLN A 102 -7.62 -6.02 -17.06
CA GLN A 102 -8.28 -4.87 -16.44
C GLN A 102 -8.90 -5.24 -15.10
N LEU A 103 -9.62 -6.37 -15.02
CA LEU A 103 -10.22 -6.82 -13.77
C LEU A 103 -9.14 -7.11 -12.71
N LYS A 104 -8.03 -7.72 -13.10
CA LYS A 104 -6.90 -8.03 -12.21
C LYS A 104 -6.23 -6.75 -11.71
N ASP A 105 -5.97 -5.79 -12.57
CA ASP A 105 -5.29 -4.55 -12.23
C ASP A 105 -6.13 -3.70 -11.27
N VAL A 106 -7.43 -3.53 -11.56
CA VAL A 106 -8.34 -2.81 -10.67
C VAL A 106 -8.48 -3.50 -9.32
N TYR A 107 -8.64 -4.82 -9.30
CA TYR A 107 -8.72 -5.58 -8.05
C TYR A 107 -7.43 -5.45 -7.24
N THR A 108 -6.27 -5.63 -7.88
CA THR A 108 -4.96 -5.58 -7.20
C THR A 108 -4.66 -4.17 -6.68
N SER A 109 -4.98 -3.12 -7.42
CA SER A 109 -4.78 -1.74 -6.96
C SER A 109 -5.61 -1.42 -5.73
N ARG A 110 -6.88 -1.87 -5.70
CA ARG A 110 -7.77 -1.63 -4.56
C ARG A 110 -7.44 -2.47 -3.34
N THR A 111 -7.03 -3.73 -3.53
CA THR A 111 -6.62 -4.59 -2.40
C THR A 111 -5.29 -4.17 -1.80
N LYS A 112 -4.40 -3.54 -2.57
CA LYS A 112 -3.17 -2.95 -2.01
C LYS A 112 -3.43 -1.75 -1.12
N VAL A 113 -4.51 -1.01 -1.37
CA VAL A 113 -4.90 0.17 -0.56
C VAL A 113 -5.60 -0.23 0.75
N GLU A 114 -6.23 -1.43 0.80
CA GLU A 114 -7.04 -1.86 1.95
C GLU A 114 -6.36 -2.91 2.86
N ASP A 115 -5.12 -3.32 2.57
CA ASP A 115 -4.40 -4.25 3.45
C ASP A 115 -3.68 -3.48 4.56
N PRO A 116 -4.23 -3.43 5.81
CA PRO A 116 -3.57 -2.78 6.93
C PRO A 116 -2.23 -3.42 7.30
N LYS A 117 -1.88 -4.58 6.70
CA LYS A 117 -0.54 -5.18 6.76
C LYS A 117 0.34 -4.77 5.58
N SER A 118 -0.24 -4.21 4.50
CA SER A 118 0.55 -3.55 3.46
C SER A 118 0.92 -2.11 3.86
N GLU A 119 0.29 -1.54 4.88
CA GLU A 119 0.77 -0.30 5.52
C GLU A 119 2.12 -0.50 6.22
N GLU A 120 2.47 -1.71 6.64
CA GLU A 120 3.84 -2.02 7.11
C GLU A 120 4.86 -2.21 5.97
N LEU A 121 4.42 -2.26 4.69
CA LEU A 121 5.30 -2.44 3.52
C LEU A 121 5.20 -1.31 2.49
N ILE A 122 4.27 -0.38 2.63
CA ILE A 122 4.35 0.95 2.09
C ILE A 122 4.60 1.85 3.30
N HIS A 123 5.77 1.73 3.88
CA HIS A 123 6.33 2.79 4.67
C HIS A 123 6.39 4.00 3.73
N GLN A 124 5.36 4.85 3.78
CA GLN A 124 5.47 6.17 3.16
C GLN A 124 6.64 6.79 3.88
N LYS A 125 7.77 6.84 3.16
CA LYS A 125 8.99 7.41 3.71
C LYS A 125 8.62 8.74 4.33
N THR A 126 8.98 8.91 5.57
CA THR A 126 8.81 10.19 6.26
C THR A 126 9.61 11.26 5.51
N PHE A 127 9.26 12.52 5.71
CA PHE A 127 10.07 13.63 5.18
C PHE A 127 11.56 13.43 5.50
N TRP A 128 11.88 12.98 6.71
CA TRP A 128 13.26 12.79 7.15
C TRP A 128 13.98 11.66 6.43
N GLU A 129 13.30 10.55 6.15
CA GLU A 129 13.88 9.43 5.39
C GLU A 129 14.16 9.83 3.94
N ILE A 130 13.25 10.58 3.32
CA ILE A 130 13.46 11.10 1.95
C ILE A 130 14.57 12.15 1.93
N TYR A 131 14.64 13.01 2.95
CA TYR A 131 15.69 14.01 3.09
C TYR A 131 17.07 13.37 3.18
N ASP A 132 17.21 12.37 4.06
CA ASP A 132 18.47 11.68 4.31
C ASP A 132 18.91 10.88 3.06
N GLU A 133 17.99 10.17 2.41
CA GLU A 133 18.23 9.44 1.15
C GLU A 133 18.64 10.40 0.01
N PHE A 134 17.91 11.51 -0.17
CA PHE A 134 18.26 12.54 -1.15
C PHE A 134 19.66 13.08 -0.93
N THR A 135 20.01 13.39 0.33
CA THR A 135 21.32 13.94 0.67
C THR A 135 22.43 12.93 0.38
N GLU A 136 22.21 11.65 0.70
CA GLU A 136 23.19 10.61 0.47
C GLU A 136 23.36 10.29 -1.03
N GLU A 137 22.25 10.09 -1.76
CA GLU A 137 22.27 9.72 -3.17
C GLU A 137 22.80 10.86 -4.05
N ASN A 138 22.26 12.08 -3.90
CA ASN A 138 22.73 13.22 -4.68
C ASN A 138 24.13 13.65 -4.29
N GLY A 139 24.50 13.48 -3.02
CA GLY A 139 25.86 13.73 -2.56
C GLY A 139 26.88 12.83 -3.25
N LYS A 140 26.53 11.56 -3.45
CA LYS A 140 27.36 10.59 -4.19
C LYS A 140 27.37 10.87 -5.69
N LEU A 141 26.19 11.06 -6.29
CA LEU A 141 26.04 11.29 -7.74
C LEU A 141 26.74 12.57 -8.20
N SER A 142 26.62 13.65 -7.43
CA SER A 142 27.16 14.97 -7.77
C SER A 142 28.54 15.23 -7.14
N ASN A 143 29.15 14.24 -6.51
CA ASN A 143 30.46 14.36 -5.84
C ASN A 143 30.54 15.58 -4.91
N TRP A 144 29.57 15.72 -3.99
CA TRP A 144 29.52 16.85 -3.09
C TRP A 144 30.76 16.92 -2.20
N THR A 145 31.21 18.15 -1.95
CA THR A 145 32.29 18.40 -1.00
C THR A 145 31.80 18.22 0.44
N LYS A 146 32.71 17.99 1.38
CA LYS A 146 32.40 17.96 2.82
C LYS A 146 31.59 19.19 3.26
N ALA A 147 31.98 20.38 2.79
CA ALA A 147 31.28 21.63 3.09
C ALA A 147 29.82 21.65 2.58
N THR A 148 29.53 20.95 1.48
CA THR A 148 28.16 20.81 0.97
C THR A 148 27.33 19.92 1.89
N PHE A 149 27.85 18.76 2.30
CA PHE A 149 27.19 17.90 3.27
C PHE A 149 26.92 18.62 4.61
N GLU A 150 27.87 19.41 5.11
CA GLU A 150 27.70 20.20 6.33
C GLU A 150 26.59 21.24 6.21
N LYS A 151 26.40 21.85 5.02
CA LYS A 151 25.28 22.77 4.75
C LYS A 151 23.94 22.06 4.82
N PHE A 152 23.81 20.89 4.18
CA PHE A 152 22.58 20.10 4.24
C PHE A 152 22.29 19.61 5.67
N ALA A 153 23.31 19.19 6.41
CA ALA A 153 23.13 18.80 7.80
C ALA A 153 22.67 19.98 8.69
N ALA A 154 23.22 21.18 8.50
CA ALA A 154 22.76 22.38 9.19
C ALA A 154 21.32 22.73 8.85
N GLN A 155 20.94 22.62 7.58
CA GLN A 155 19.57 22.87 7.13
C GLN A 155 18.59 21.86 7.71
N ARG A 156 18.95 20.57 7.74
CA ARG A 156 18.17 19.52 8.39
C ARG A 156 17.86 19.88 9.85
N ASN A 157 18.87 20.35 10.58
CA ASN A 157 18.71 20.77 11.98
C ASN A 157 17.75 21.97 12.10
N HIS A 158 17.86 22.99 11.22
CA HIS A 158 16.94 24.13 11.25
C HIS A 158 15.48 23.74 10.99
N ILE A 159 15.25 22.82 10.04
CA ILE A 159 13.89 22.32 9.76
C ILE A 159 13.38 21.49 10.96
N GLN A 160 14.25 20.68 11.58
CA GLN A 160 13.90 19.88 12.74
C GLN A 160 13.60 20.74 13.98
N ASP A 161 14.33 21.83 14.16
CA ASP A 161 14.10 22.83 15.24
C ASP A 161 12.80 23.62 15.01
N PHE A 162 12.40 23.81 13.75
CA PHE A 162 11.13 24.44 13.37
C PHE A 162 9.96 23.50 13.63
N ASN A 163 9.97 22.33 13.02
CA ASN A 163 8.94 21.30 13.19
C ASN A 163 9.55 19.88 13.10
N PRO A 164 9.74 19.20 14.24
CA PRO A 164 10.32 17.85 14.24
C PRO A 164 9.45 16.79 13.55
N ASN A 165 8.13 17.04 13.43
CA ASN A 165 7.17 16.16 12.78
C ASN A 165 6.74 16.66 11.39
N ILE A 166 7.56 17.46 10.73
CA ILE A 166 7.26 18.02 9.42
C ILE A 166 6.96 16.94 8.39
N SER A 167 5.96 17.19 7.56
CA SER A 167 5.55 16.38 6.42
C SER A 167 5.63 17.17 5.12
N PHE A 168 5.48 16.51 3.98
CA PHE A 168 5.41 17.22 2.69
C PHE A 168 4.19 18.13 2.57
N ASP A 169 3.11 17.80 3.27
CA ASP A 169 1.88 18.60 3.27
C ASP A 169 2.05 19.95 3.99
N ASP A 170 3.08 20.09 4.83
CA ASP A 170 3.39 21.32 5.54
C ASP A 170 4.10 22.36 4.64
N PHE A 171 4.61 21.98 3.46
CA PHE A 171 5.27 22.88 2.50
C PHE A 171 4.26 23.64 1.64
N THR A 172 3.26 24.22 2.26
CA THR A 172 2.34 25.18 1.66
C THR A 172 2.94 26.58 1.65
N GLU A 173 2.32 27.53 0.95
CA GLU A 173 2.73 28.93 1.00
C GLU A 173 2.75 29.48 2.44
N GLU A 174 1.75 29.11 3.25
CA GLU A 174 1.65 29.49 4.68
C GLU A 174 2.79 28.85 5.49
N GLY A 175 3.00 27.53 5.36
CA GLY A 175 4.05 26.82 6.08
C GLY A 175 5.47 27.30 5.71
N LEU A 176 5.69 27.70 4.44
CA LEU A 176 6.95 28.30 4.02
C LEU A 176 7.15 29.71 4.64
N ASN A 177 6.09 30.51 4.73
CA ASN A 177 6.15 31.81 5.40
C ASN A 177 6.46 31.67 6.90
N ASP A 178 5.82 30.70 7.58
CA ASP A 178 6.09 30.39 8.98
C ASP A 178 7.53 29.95 9.21
N TYR A 179 8.08 29.14 8.29
CA TYR A 179 9.49 28.74 8.35
C TYR A 179 10.43 29.92 8.10
N MET A 180 10.10 30.83 7.16
CA MET A 180 10.86 32.06 6.92
C MET A 180 10.92 32.94 8.18
N ASP A 181 9.78 33.11 8.83
CA ASP A 181 9.67 33.90 10.08
C ASP A 181 10.46 33.26 11.21
N PHE A 182 10.42 31.92 11.31
CA PHE A 182 11.26 31.19 12.26
C PHE A 182 12.76 31.44 12.01
N LEU A 183 13.22 31.32 10.79
CA LEU A 183 14.63 31.55 10.43
C LEU A 183 15.06 32.99 10.67
N GLY A 184 14.21 33.97 10.32
CA GLY A 184 14.49 35.38 10.47
C GLY A 184 14.39 35.88 11.90
N ASN A 185 13.31 35.56 12.57
CA ASN A 185 13.00 36.12 13.89
C ASN A 185 13.57 35.32 15.06
N LYS A 186 13.57 33.97 14.97
CA LYS A 186 14.05 33.11 16.06
C LYS A 186 15.52 32.78 15.94
N LEU A 187 16.02 32.55 14.73
CA LEU A 187 17.45 32.27 14.49
C LEU A 187 18.25 33.50 14.04
N GLU A 188 17.62 34.67 13.97
CA GLU A 188 18.23 35.97 13.62
C GLU A 188 19.03 35.93 12.30
N MET A 189 18.58 35.14 11.32
CA MET A 189 19.26 34.98 10.05
C MET A 189 19.01 36.18 9.15
N ARG A 190 20.05 36.57 8.38
CA ARG A 190 19.92 37.60 7.35
C ARG A 190 19.00 37.13 6.21
N ASN A 191 18.20 38.01 5.63
CA ASN A 191 17.28 37.70 4.53
C ASN A 191 17.94 36.90 3.38
N SER A 192 19.20 37.24 3.02
CA SER A 192 19.93 36.51 1.98
C SER A 192 20.24 35.04 2.37
N THR A 193 20.35 34.74 3.68
CA THR A 193 20.54 33.38 4.19
C THR A 193 19.21 32.65 4.21
N VAL A 194 18.14 33.31 4.68
CA VAL A 194 16.78 32.79 4.69
C VAL A 194 16.37 32.34 3.28
N LEU A 195 16.56 33.18 2.27
CA LEU A 195 16.22 32.83 0.87
C LEU A 195 16.99 31.59 0.36
N LYS A 196 18.24 31.41 0.78
CA LYS A 196 19.01 30.20 0.43
C LYS A 196 18.48 28.93 1.11
N GLN A 197 17.93 29.06 2.31
CA GLN A 197 17.33 27.96 3.05
C GLN A 197 16.01 27.49 2.41
N ILE A 198 15.22 28.43 1.85
CA ILE A 198 13.94 28.12 1.22
C ILE A 198 14.09 27.54 -0.18
N GLY A 199 15.16 27.87 -0.90
CA GLY A 199 15.45 27.31 -2.21
C GLY A 199 15.61 25.78 -2.21
N PHE A 200 15.80 25.16 -1.07
CA PHE A 200 15.99 23.72 -0.91
C PHE A 200 14.70 22.89 -1.08
N PRO A 201 13.54 23.24 -0.49
CA PRO A 201 12.31 22.45 -0.66
C PRO A 201 11.84 22.31 -2.12
N ASN A 202 12.32 23.15 -3.01
CA ASN A 202 12.03 23.05 -4.44
C ASN A 202 12.86 21.96 -5.16
N TRP A 203 13.75 21.27 -4.45
CA TRP A 203 14.64 20.22 -5.00
C TRP A 203 14.26 18.81 -4.54
N LEU A 204 13.38 18.66 -3.53
CA LEU A 204 12.79 17.42 -3.04
C LEU A 204 11.47 17.13 -3.75
#